data_d581d4d7becb9bec37c8623fd2be2975
#
_entry.id   d581d4d7becb9bec37c8623fd2be2975
#
_cell.length_a   1.000
_cell.length_b   1.000
_cell.length_c   1.000
_cell.angle_alpha   90.00
_cell.angle_beta   90.00
_cell.angle_gamma   90.00
#
_symmetry.space_group_name_H-M   'P 1'
#
loop_
_entity.id
_entity.type
_entity.pdbx_description
1 polymer ?
#
loop_
_entity_poly.entity_id
_entity_poly.type
_entity_poly.pdbx_seq_one_letter_code
_entity_poly.pdbx_strand_id
1 'polypeptide(L)'
;MRRMLLSVFLAAALLTGCGGRETPVSPDEAPEAALTEQDVINMYTAASAVYDWFDLTTLPLDMEDARTEGGLTYYRVAVEDLSLPVSAVPEPTDSTLSWTPEPVTITSLADLRAAAETYFSPELADSLFALSPDHYKDFDGVLYAADGGRGSNVYLLDKAVTAEQVDADHWTVTVTFYADSWAFEEPSTTIGYSQAVLDLEHTADGWKFTSFAPSDGLDLEAETVFQFTYDMDTFMRDDAGNLDTWSDLKLACWLLHADGAYSEGATDYLTRRFLEDPDTWFEALSVFPDSPWEHADTVMAAPVNDTYAWYGQEEQDRLTEILDTYQPENEAQRALLDALKEARPQAIERATENATASFCLVTEGQFLSLGRKEGGYPWDYEGLPETPRPAGTGDNGEAGFAFSFGGVDVEYVETDDGDDLVYRMTTTVPGPRTLGGIQVGDSEDDVKAVYTGAVQMGAVGEDQFGADYALIHEPGGWAYCKHISFFITDGEVSAIQVEDLMDGRLLS
;
A
#
# COMPACT_ATOMS: atom_id res chain seq x y z
N MET A 1 -18.12 15.76 -6.31
CA MET A 1 -18.50 16.75 -7.36
C MET A 1 -17.25 17.08 -8.17
N ARG A 2 -17.08 16.40 -9.29
CA ARG A 2 -15.94 16.60 -10.21
C ARG A 2 -16.06 17.93 -10.93
N ARG A 3 -15.02 18.74 -10.92
CA ARG A 3 -14.86 19.86 -11.84
C ARG A 3 -13.67 19.57 -12.76
N MET A 4 -14.00 19.27 -14.00
CA MET A 4 -13.08 19.29 -15.15
C MET A 4 -12.62 20.72 -15.40
N LEU A 5 -11.33 20.94 -15.55
CA LEU A 5 -10.74 22.14 -16.14
C LEU A 5 -10.13 21.77 -17.49
N LEU A 6 -10.77 22.24 -18.53
CA LEU A 6 -10.37 22.16 -19.93
C LEU A 6 -9.37 23.29 -20.21
N SER A 7 -8.15 22.98 -20.57
CA SER A 7 -7.18 23.96 -21.08
C SER A 7 -7.11 23.88 -22.60
N VAL A 8 -7.67 24.92 -23.24
CA VAL A 8 -7.60 25.11 -24.70
C VAL A 8 -6.33 25.88 -25.04
N PHE A 9 -5.41 25.26 -25.79
CA PHE A 9 -4.33 25.98 -26.48
C PHE A 9 -4.73 26.31 -27.91
N LEU A 10 -4.84 27.62 -28.19
CA LEU A 10 -5.11 28.18 -29.50
C LEU A 10 -3.77 28.54 -30.17
N ALA A 11 -3.36 27.79 -31.18
CA ALA A 11 -2.24 28.13 -32.04
C ALA A 11 -2.77 28.73 -33.36
N ALA A 12 -2.53 30.00 -33.56
CA ALA A 12 -2.82 30.71 -34.81
C ALA A 12 -1.63 30.58 -35.75
N ALA A 13 -1.79 29.92 -36.87
CA ALA A 13 -0.83 29.90 -37.98
C ALA A 13 -1.27 30.86 -39.09
N LEU A 14 -0.42 31.83 -39.37
CA LEU A 14 -0.56 32.78 -40.49
C LEU A 14 -0.19 32.12 -41.82
N LEU A 15 -1.13 32.06 -42.72
CA LEU A 15 -0.95 31.64 -44.10
C LEU A 15 -0.45 32.85 -44.95
N THR A 16 0.74 32.70 -45.54
CA THR A 16 1.13 33.48 -46.72
C THR A 16 1.23 32.52 -47.92
N GLY A 17 0.40 32.74 -48.90
CA GLY A 17 0.31 31.90 -50.06
C GLY A 17 1.42 32.20 -51.10
N CYS A 18 1.80 31.16 -51.80
CA CYS A 18 2.35 31.23 -53.18
C CYS A 18 1.83 30.03 -53.96
N GLY A 19 1.16 30.32 -55.08
CA GLY A 19 0.54 29.32 -55.93
C GLY A 19 1.53 28.39 -56.59
N GLY A 20 1.34 27.11 -56.35
CA GLY A 20 1.92 25.98 -57.08
C GLY A 20 0.78 25.07 -57.55
N ARG A 21 0.82 24.68 -58.78
CA ARG A 21 -0.14 23.85 -59.50
C ARG A 21 -0.22 22.50 -58.84
N GLU A 22 -1.34 22.19 -58.15
CA GLU A 22 -1.62 20.92 -57.52
C GLU A 22 -1.82 19.86 -58.60
N THR A 23 -0.99 18.87 -58.59
CA THR A 23 -1.31 17.51 -59.15
C THR A 23 -2.32 16.89 -58.21
N PRO A 24 -3.41 16.23 -58.73
CA PRO A 24 -4.36 15.55 -57.90
C PRO A 24 -3.65 14.37 -57.21
N VAL A 25 -3.49 14.42 -55.90
CA VAL A 25 -3.13 13.28 -55.08
C VAL A 25 -4.30 12.31 -55.09
N SER A 26 -3.98 11.04 -55.33
CA SER A 26 -4.94 9.93 -55.30
C SER A 26 -5.64 9.85 -53.95
N PRO A 27 -6.95 9.54 -53.86
CA PRO A 27 -7.66 9.48 -52.57
C PRO A 27 -7.32 8.27 -51.68
N ASP A 28 -6.29 7.54 -51.95
CA ASP A 28 -6.08 6.18 -51.39
C ASP A 28 -4.98 6.05 -50.37
N GLU A 29 -4.59 7.11 -49.68
CA GLU A 29 -3.72 6.98 -48.48
C GLU A 29 -4.11 8.03 -47.47
N ALA A 30 -5.22 7.80 -46.74
CA ALA A 30 -5.35 8.37 -45.42
C ALA A 30 -4.25 7.76 -44.56
N PRO A 31 -3.45 8.56 -43.81
CA PRO A 31 -2.46 7.98 -42.91
C PRO A 31 -3.20 7.03 -41.95
N GLU A 32 -2.74 5.79 -41.90
CA GLU A 32 -3.17 4.83 -40.90
C GLU A 32 -3.10 5.51 -39.53
N ALA A 33 -4.22 5.50 -38.78
CA ALA A 33 -4.24 6.10 -37.46
C ALA A 33 -3.19 5.38 -36.59
N ALA A 34 -2.27 6.12 -36.00
CA ALA A 34 -1.29 5.57 -35.09
C ALA A 34 -2.01 4.92 -33.89
N LEU A 35 -1.61 3.69 -33.53
CA LEU A 35 -2.13 3.01 -32.34
C LEU A 35 -1.86 3.86 -31.09
N THR A 36 -2.84 3.85 -30.18
CA THR A 36 -2.66 4.37 -28.83
C THR A 36 -2.35 3.22 -27.88
N GLU A 37 -1.82 3.53 -26.70
CA GLU A 37 -1.62 2.56 -25.62
C GLU A 37 -2.89 1.74 -25.33
N GLN A 38 -4.04 2.40 -25.23
CA GLN A 38 -5.32 1.73 -24.98
C GLN A 38 -5.71 0.74 -26.09
N ASP A 39 -5.38 1.07 -27.35
CA ASP A 39 -5.63 0.15 -28.49
C ASP A 39 -4.79 -1.12 -28.34
N VAL A 40 -3.53 -0.98 -27.94
CA VAL A 40 -2.61 -2.11 -27.71
C VAL A 40 -3.09 -2.96 -26.52
N ILE A 41 -3.52 -2.35 -25.42
CA ILE A 41 -4.10 -3.06 -24.26
C ILE A 41 -5.38 -3.83 -24.67
N ASN A 42 -6.22 -3.23 -25.49
CA ASN A 42 -7.40 -3.90 -26.02
C ASN A 42 -7.01 -5.08 -26.94
N MET A 43 -5.99 -4.93 -27.79
CA MET A 43 -5.48 -6.03 -28.61
C MET A 43 -4.93 -7.17 -27.75
N TYR A 44 -4.21 -6.86 -26.67
CA TYR A 44 -3.75 -7.87 -25.71
C TYR A 44 -4.93 -8.62 -25.07
N THR A 45 -5.98 -7.90 -24.66
CA THR A 45 -7.18 -8.52 -24.06
C THR A 45 -7.85 -9.51 -25.01
N ALA A 46 -7.98 -9.16 -26.30
CA ALA A 46 -8.53 -10.03 -27.31
C ALA A 46 -7.60 -11.23 -27.60
N ALA A 47 -6.31 -10.99 -27.72
CA ALA A 47 -5.30 -12.03 -27.91
C ALA A 47 -5.26 -13.02 -26.75
N SER A 48 -5.39 -12.54 -25.51
CA SER A 48 -5.47 -13.39 -24.30
C SER A 48 -6.64 -14.38 -24.38
N ALA A 49 -7.81 -13.92 -24.79
CA ALA A 49 -8.98 -14.78 -24.93
C ALA A 49 -8.74 -15.90 -25.98
N VAL A 50 -8.06 -15.58 -27.08
CA VAL A 50 -7.68 -16.57 -28.10
C VAL A 50 -6.59 -17.51 -27.61
N TYR A 51 -5.60 -17.00 -26.87
CA TYR A 51 -4.56 -17.82 -26.28
C TYR A 51 -5.13 -18.86 -25.30
N ASP A 52 -6.10 -18.48 -24.49
CA ASP A 52 -6.77 -19.35 -23.51
C ASP A 52 -7.53 -20.52 -24.17
N TRP A 53 -7.91 -20.41 -25.44
CA TRP A 53 -8.47 -21.56 -26.15
C TRP A 53 -7.46 -22.70 -26.28
N PHE A 54 -6.18 -22.41 -26.35
CA PHE A 54 -5.12 -23.41 -26.50
C PHE A 54 -4.55 -23.88 -25.16
N ASP A 55 -4.55 -22.99 -24.16
CA ASP A 55 -3.91 -23.24 -22.88
C ASP A 55 -4.92 -23.70 -21.81
N LEU A 56 -6.05 -22.98 -21.65
CA LEU A 56 -7.10 -23.29 -20.67
C LEU A 56 -8.30 -24.05 -21.28
N THR A 57 -8.36 -24.19 -22.61
CA THR A 57 -9.43 -24.87 -23.33
C THR A 57 -10.82 -24.27 -23.10
N THR A 58 -10.93 -22.95 -23.24
CA THR A 58 -12.14 -22.20 -22.91
C THR A 58 -13.18 -22.12 -24.02
N LEU A 59 -12.95 -22.77 -25.17
CA LEU A 59 -13.97 -22.82 -26.23
C LEU A 59 -15.22 -23.56 -25.75
N PRO A 60 -16.43 -23.05 -26.07
CA PRO A 60 -17.69 -23.74 -25.76
C PRO A 60 -17.79 -25.08 -26.46
N LEU A 61 -18.19 -26.12 -25.74
CA LEU A 61 -18.34 -27.49 -26.24
C LEU A 61 -19.81 -27.94 -26.20
N ASP A 62 -20.23 -28.63 -27.27
CA ASP A 62 -21.48 -29.35 -27.29
C ASP A 62 -21.26 -30.76 -26.68
N MET A 63 -21.57 -30.90 -25.41
CA MET A 63 -21.37 -32.15 -24.65
C MET A 63 -22.28 -33.30 -25.11
N GLU A 64 -23.28 -33.03 -25.96
CA GLU A 64 -24.16 -34.07 -26.52
C GLU A 64 -23.59 -34.69 -27.81
N ASP A 65 -22.67 -33.99 -28.52
CA ASP A 65 -22.00 -34.47 -29.73
C ASP A 65 -20.55 -34.85 -29.42
N ALA A 66 -20.34 -36.13 -29.05
CA ALA A 66 -19.04 -36.66 -28.63
C ALA A 66 -18.46 -37.67 -29.63
N ARG A 67 -17.13 -37.68 -29.77
CA ARG A 67 -16.34 -38.65 -30.53
C ARG A 67 -15.24 -39.19 -29.65
N THR A 68 -14.88 -40.47 -29.82
CA THR A 68 -13.78 -41.11 -29.09
C THR A 68 -12.73 -41.57 -30.06
N GLU A 69 -11.47 -41.14 -29.83
CA GLU A 69 -10.31 -41.59 -30.58
C GLU A 69 -9.06 -41.64 -29.65
N GLY A 70 -8.24 -42.67 -29.80
CA GLY A 70 -7.03 -42.84 -29.03
C GLY A 70 -7.21 -42.93 -27.49
N GLY A 71 -8.47 -43.20 -27.04
CA GLY A 71 -8.79 -43.23 -25.59
C GLY A 71 -9.21 -41.88 -25.02
N LEU A 72 -9.22 -40.82 -25.81
CA LEU A 72 -9.70 -39.50 -25.47
C LEU A 72 -11.12 -39.30 -26.01
N THR A 73 -11.94 -38.54 -25.27
CA THR A 73 -13.27 -38.11 -25.73
C THR A 73 -13.16 -36.66 -26.18
N TYR A 74 -13.69 -36.41 -27.37
CA TYR A 74 -13.73 -35.09 -28.00
C TYR A 74 -15.16 -34.67 -28.14
N TYR A 75 -15.46 -33.42 -27.88
CA TYR A 75 -16.77 -32.81 -28.03
C TYR A 75 -16.74 -31.78 -29.13
N ARG A 76 -17.83 -31.64 -29.86
CA ARG A 76 -17.93 -30.65 -30.95
C ARG A 76 -17.76 -29.26 -30.38
N VAL A 77 -16.91 -28.44 -31.01
CA VAL A 77 -16.79 -27.04 -30.69
C VAL A 77 -18.05 -26.31 -31.14
N ALA A 78 -18.78 -25.70 -30.20
CA ALA A 78 -20.09 -25.09 -30.44
C ALA A 78 -19.98 -23.55 -30.47
N VAL A 79 -19.26 -23.03 -31.47
CA VAL A 79 -19.03 -21.57 -31.62
C VAL A 79 -19.82 -21.09 -32.85
N GLU A 80 -21.06 -20.79 -32.62
CA GLU A 80 -21.90 -19.99 -33.53
C GLU A 80 -22.15 -18.67 -32.79
N ASP A 81 -21.62 -17.54 -33.27
CA ASP A 81 -21.77 -16.21 -32.68
C ASP A 81 -20.88 -15.89 -31.42
N LEU A 82 -19.67 -16.42 -31.32
CA LEU A 82 -18.74 -15.95 -30.33
C LEU A 82 -18.31 -14.51 -30.65
N SER A 83 -18.71 -13.56 -29.83
CA SER A 83 -18.25 -12.17 -29.98
C SER A 83 -16.82 -12.03 -29.41
N LEU A 84 -15.85 -12.00 -30.31
CA LEU A 84 -14.49 -11.57 -29.97
C LEU A 84 -14.33 -10.09 -30.29
N PRO A 85 -13.54 -9.34 -29.53
CA PRO A 85 -13.07 -8.05 -29.95
C PRO A 85 -12.07 -8.25 -31.10
N VAL A 86 -12.51 -8.19 -32.34
CA VAL A 86 -11.74 -8.68 -33.50
C VAL A 86 -11.00 -7.59 -34.27
N SER A 87 -11.38 -6.35 -34.19
CA SER A 87 -10.63 -5.26 -34.82
C SER A 87 -10.90 -3.90 -34.21
N ALA A 88 -9.85 -3.09 -34.11
CA ALA A 88 -9.98 -1.67 -33.92
C ALA A 88 -10.32 -1.03 -35.26
N VAL A 89 -11.54 -0.58 -35.44
CA VAL A 89 -11.94 0.22 -36.60
C VAL A 89 -11.94 1.68 -36.16
N PRO A 90 -11.15 2.56 -36.80
CA PRO A 90 -11.20 4.00 -36.50
C PRO A 90 -12.63 4.51 -36.80
N GLU A 91 -13.30 5.06 -35.83
CA GLU A 91 -14.54 5.79 -36.06
C GLU A 91 -14.22 7.08 -36.85
N PRO A 92 -14.95 7.40 -37.91
CA PRO A 92 -14.61 8.50 -38.84
C PRO A 92 -14.67 9.89 -38.22
N THR A 93 -15.18 10.06 -37.01
CA THR A 93 -15.46 11.34 -36.37
C THR A 93 -14.81 11.53 -34.98
N ASP A 94 -14.23 10.48 -34.42
CA ASP A 94 -13.53 10.54 -33.13
C ASP A 94 -12.25 9.76 -33.25
N SER A 95 -11.12 10.31 -32.83
CA SER A 95 -9.81 9.67 -32.90
C SER A 95 -9.64 8.50 -31.91
N THR A 96 -10.72 8.02 -31.34
CA THR A 96 -10.76 6.83 -30.50
C THR A 96 -11.09 5.62 -31.35
N LEU A 97 -10.25 4.60 -31.32
CA LEU A 97 -10.53 3.31 -31.88
C LEU A 97 -11.70 2.68 -31.11
N SER A 98 -12.77 2.31 -31.84
CA SER A 98 -13.92 1.63 -31.26
C SER A 98 -13.78 0.13 -31.47
N TRP A 99 -13.75 -0.62 -30.37
CA TRP A 99 -13.75 -2.07 -30.39
C TRP A 99 -15.17 -2.57 -30.59
N THR A 100 -15.54 -2.87 -31.84
CA THR A 100 -16.81 -3.54 -32.13
C THR A 100 -16.57 -5.05 -32.14
N PRO A 101 -17.21 -5.82 -31.24
CA PRO A 101 -17.08 -7.26 -31.30
C PRO A 101 -17.70 -7.77 -32.59
N GLU A 102 -16.90 -8.44 -33.44
CA GLU A 102 -17.40 -9.14 -34.59
C GLU A 102 -17.68 -10.61 -34.24
N PRO A 103 -18.80 -11.18 -34.69
CA PRO A 103 -19.09 -12.58 -34.45
C PRO A 103 -18.06 -13.46 -35.19
N VAL A 104 -17.39 -14.32 -34.47
CA VAL A 104 -16.45 -15.32 -35.00
C VAL A 104 -17.14 -16.68 -34.95
N THR A 105 -17.16 -17.35 -36.07
CA THR A 105 -17.65 -18.74 -36.19
C THR A 105 -16.42 -19.65 -36.32
N ILE A 106 -16.25 -20.59 -35.40
CA ILE A 106 -15.19 -21.58 -35.41
C ILE A 106 -15.79 -22.97 -35.57
N THR A 107 -15.73 -23.50 -36.74
CA THR A 107 -16.29 -24.82 -37.09
C THR A 107 -15.24 -25.81 -37.57
N SER A 108 -14.07 -25.33 -37.94
CA SER A 108 -12.95 -26.14 -38.47
C SER A 108 -11.61 -25.76 -37.86
N LEU A 109 -10.62 -26.63 -38.01
CA LEU A 109 -9.24 -26.30 -37.65
C LEU A 109 -8.70 -25.08 -38.41
N ALA A 110 -9.17 -24.87 -39.64
CA ALA A 110 -8.79 -23.70 -40.45
C ALA A 110 -9.36 -22.40 -39.85
N ASP A 111 -10.61 -22.40 -39.37
CA ASP A 111 -11.20 -21.25 -38.69
C ASP A 111 -10.45 -20.92 -37.38
N LEU A 112 -10.14 -21.94 -36.58
CA LEU A 112 -9.38 -21.80 -35.37
C LEU A 112 -7.97 -21.20 -35.62
N ARG A 113 -7.29 -21.66 -36.69
CA ARG A 113 -6.01 -21.13 -37.12
C ARG A 113 -6.12 -19.67 -37.57
N ALA A 114 -7.12 -19.35 -38.41
CA ALA A 114 -7.34 -17.98 -38.85
C ALA A 114 -7.61 -17.03 -37.68
N ALA A 115 -8.37 -17.47 -36.67
CA ALA A 115 -8.61 -16.71 -35.47
C ALA A 115 -7.29 -16.46 -34.67
N ALA A 116 -6.44 -17.47 -34.52
CA ALA A 116 -5.13 -17.30 -33.89
C ALA A 116 -4.23 -16.34 -34.70
N GLU A 117 -4.13 -16.51 -36.02
CA GLU A 117 -3.32 -15.65 -36.92
C GLU A 117 -3.86 -14.21 -37.02
N THR A 118 -5.08 -13.93 -36.53
CA THR A 118 -5.57 -12.56 -36.39
C THR A 118 -4.72 -11.75 -35.40
N TYR A 119 -4.28 -12.37 -34.31
CA TYR A 119 -3.54 -11.69 -33.23
C TYR A 119 -2.07 -12.07 -33.15
N PHE A 120 -1.71 -13.28 -33.56
CA PHE A 120 -0.38 -13.84 -33.38
C PHE A 120 0.37 -13.96 -34.71
N SER A 121 1.70 -13.88 -34.66
CA SER A 121 2.53 -14.22 -35.81
C SER A 121 2.31 -15.70 -36.20
N PRO A 122 2.56 -16.08 -37.48
CA PRO A 122 2.40 -17.47 -37.88
C PRO A 122 3.24 -18.45 -37.04
N GLU A 123 4.44 -18.05 -36.62
CA GLU A 123 5.34 -18.85 -35.78
C GLU A 123 4.77 -19.04 -34.38
N LEU A 124 4.18 -17.98 -33.80
CA LEU A 124 3.56 -18.06 -32.48
C LEU A 124 2.26 -18.88 -32.57
N ALA A 125 1.43 -18.68 -33.60
CA ALA A 125 0.24 -19.49 -33.85
C ALA A 125 0.58 -20.99 -33.98
N ASP A 126 1.65 -21.35 -34.71
CA ASP A 126 2.13 -22.75 -34.80
C ASP A 126 2.52 -23.29 -33.43
N SER A 127 3.15 -22.46 -32.57
CA SER A 127 3.52 -22.83 -31.21
C SER A 127 2.28 -23.14 -30.36
N LEU A 128 1.19 -22.37 -30.49
CA LEU A 128 -0.07 -22.60 -29.76
C LEU A 128 -0.67 -23.98 -30.11
N PHE A 129 -0.70 -24.34 -31.38
CA PHE A 129 -1.16 -25.67 -31.80
C PHE A 129 -0.24 -26.78 -31.27
N ALA A 130 1.03 -26.50 -31.04
CA ALA A 130 2.00 -27.45 -30.52
C ALA A 130 1.94 -27.60 -28.98
N LEU A 131 1.34 -26.66 -28.23
CA LEU A 131 1.17 -26.75 -26.76
C LEU A 131 0.35 -27.98 -26.37
N SER A 132 -0.72 -28.27 -27.10
CA SER A 132 -1.62 -29.40 -26.86
C SER A 132 -2.02 -30.05 -28.16
N PRO A 133 -1.12 -30.84 -28.80
CA PRO A 133 -1.32 -31.34 -30.15
C PRO A 133 -2.52 -32.29 -30.31
N ASP A 134 -2.95 -32.94 -29.23
CA ASP A 134 -4.11 -33.83 -29.23
C ASP A 134 -5.38 -33.16 -28.75
N HIS A 135 -5.35 -31.85 -28.44
CA HIS A 135 -6.49 -31.15 -27.87
C HIS A 135 -7.59 -30.91 -28.93
N TYR A 136 -7.19 -30.45 -30.12
CA TYR A 136 -8.10 -30.20 -31.21
C TYR A 136 -8.00 -31.24 -32.31
N LYS A 137 -9.16 -31.71 -32.82
CA LYS A 137 -9.25 -32.67 -33.91
C LYS A 137 -10.32 -32.28 -34.93
N ASP A 138 -10.01 -32.60 -36.17
CA ASP A 138 -11.00 -32.55 -37.27
C ASP A 138 -11.62 -33.91 -37.42
N PHE A 139 -12.94 -34.01 -37.30
CA PHE A 139 -13.73 -35.19 -37.68
C PHE A 139 -14.66 -34.80 -38.80
N ASP A 140 -14.35 -35.27 -40.00
CA ASP A 140 -15.16 -35.03 -41.20
C ASP A 140 -15.36 -33.55 -41.56
N GLY A 141 -14.37 -32.70 -41.31
CA GLY A 141 -14.41 -31.25 -41.54
C GLY A 141 -15.02 -30.42 -40.43
N VAL A 142 -15.33 -31.03 -39.29
CA VAL A 142 -15.90 -30.38 -38.11
C VAL A 142 -14.88 -30.40 -36.97
N LEU A 143 -14.73 -29.28 -36.29
CA LEU A 143 -13.82 -29.10 -35.16
C LEU A 143 -14.38 -29.72 -33.87
N TYR A 144 -13.58 -30.54 -33.26
CA TYR A 144 -13.82 -31.09 -31.92
C TYR A 144 -12.64 -30.76 -31.01
N ALA A 145 -12.89 -30.63 -29.70
CA ALA A 145 -11.86 -30.46 -28.69
C ALA A 145 -12.01 -31.53 -27.61
N ALA A 146 -10.90 -31.97 -27.07
CA ALA A 146 -10.88 -32.82 -25.89
C ALA A 146 -11.42 -32.04 -24.70
N ASP A 147 -12.25 -32.72 -23.86
CA ASP A 147 -12.70 -32.16 -22.61
C ASP A 147 -11.55 -32.15 -21.61
N GLY A 148 -11.29 -31.02 -21.03
CA GLY A 148 -10.27 -30.83 -20.03
C GLY A 148 -9.07 -30.02 -20.51
N GLY A 149 -8.64 -29.12 -19.68
CA GLY A 149 -7.43 -28.35 -19.77
C GLY A 149 -6.73 -28.31 -18.43
N ARG A 150 -5.67 -27.58 -18.30
CA ARG A 150 -5.12 -27.27 -16.98
C ARG A 150 -6.09 -26.36 -16.21
N GLY A 151 -6.06 -26.43 -14.88
CA GLY A 151 -6.75 -25.45 -14.04
C GLY A 151 -6.11 -24.07 -14.14
N SER A 152 -6.88 -23.04 -13.83
CA SER A 152 -6.37 -21.67 -13.65
C SER A 152 -5.37 -21.63 -12.49
N ASN A 153 -4.45 -20.65 -12.53
CA ASN A 153 -3.53 -20.39 -11.43
C ASN A 153 -4.28 -19.79 -10.24
N VAL A 154 -4.44 -20.57 -9.17
CA VAL A 154 -5.22 -20.15 -7.98
C VAL A 154 -4.53 -19.07 -7.14
N TYR A 155 -3.22 -18.86 -7.36
CA TYR A 155 -2.46 -17.82 -6.67
C TYR A 155 -2.60 -16.45 -7.32
N LEU A 156 -3.08 -16.39 -8.57
CA LEU A 156 -3.29 -15.13 -9.27
C LEU A 156 -4.49 -14.39 -8.69
N LEU A 157 -4.24 -13.18 -8.16
CA LEU A 157 -5.27 -12.26 -7.70
C LEU A 157 -5.87 -11.49 -8.88
N ASP A 158 -5.00 -10.80 -9.63
CA ASP A 158 -5.37 -9.98 -10.81
C ASP A 158 -4.12 -9.66 -11.63
N LYS A 159 -4.27 -8.90 -12.70
CA LYS A 159 -3.18 -8.42 -13.53
C LYS A 159 -3.38 -7.00 -14.00
N ALA A 160 -2.28 -6.27 -14.16
CA ALA A 160 -2.23 -4.98 -14.84
C ALA A 160 -1.50 -5.11 -16.17
N VAL A 161 -1.89 -4.29 -17.14
CA VAL A 161 -1.29 -4.29 -18.48
C VAL A 161 -0.93 -2.86 -18.85
N THR A 162 0.32 -2.66 -19.25
CA THR A 162 0.82 -1.39 -19.80
C THR A 162 1.42 -1.64 -21.17
N ALA A 163 1.47 -0.62 -22.01
CA ALA A 163 2.08 -0.73 -23.33
C ALA A 163 2.90 0.51 -23.65
N GLU A 164 4.10 0.31 -24.17
CA GLU A 164 5.02 1.37 -24.57
C GLU A 164 5.41 1.22 -26.04
N GLN A 165 5.31 2.31 -26.78
CA GLN A 165 5.76 2.35 -28.16
C GLN A 165 7.29 2.48 -28.21
N VAL A 166 7.96 1.44 -28.76
CA VAL A 166 9.41 1.41 -28.93
C VAL A 166 9.80 2.19 -30.18
N ASP A 167 9.08 1.95 -31.28
CA ASP A 167 9.24 2.66 -32.54
C ASP A 167 7.94 2.62 -33.39
N ALA A 168 8.00 3.01 -34.67
CA ALA A 168 6.83 3.08 -35.52
C ALA A 168 6.15 1.72 -35.77
N ASP A 169 6.91 0.63 -35.70
CA ASP A 169 6.48 -0.72 -36.07
C ASP A 169 6.53 -1.69 -34.87
N HIS A 170 6.82 -1.21 -33.67
CA HIS A 170 7.02 -2.06 -32.51
C HIS A 170 6.47 -1.43 -31.21
N TRP A 171 5.70 -2.21 -30.46
CA TRP A 171 5.25 -1.95 -29.10
C TRP A 171 5.70 -3.07 -28.17
N THR A 172 6.07 -2.68 -26.96
CA THR A 172 6.28 -3.61 -25.85
C THR A 172 5.05 -3.57 -24.93
N VAL A 173 4.51 -4.74 -24.61
CA VAL A 173 3.39 -4.88 -23.67
C VAL A 173 3.90 -5.58 -22.43
N THR A 174 3.80 -4.91 -21.29
CA THR A 174 4.15 -5.48 -19.98
C THR A 174 2.90 -5.91 -19.25
N VAL A 175 2.84 -7.18 -18.91
CA VAL A 175 1.76 -7.76 -18.09
C VAL A 175 2.32 -8.05 -16.70
N THR A 176 1.79 -7.36 -15.70
CA THR A 176 2.12 -7.60 -14.30
C THR A 176 1.05 -8.48 -13.67
N PHE A 177 1.43 -9.67 -13.24
CA PHE A 177 0.56 -10.63 -12.56
C PHE A 177 0.76 -10.52 -11.06
N TYR A 178 -0.29 -10.23 -10.32
CA TYR A 178 -0.27 -10.09 -8.85
C TYR A 178 -0.71 -11.36 -8.17
N ALA A 179 0.09 -11.82 -7.23
CA ALA A 179 -0.22 -12.96 -6.37
C ALA A 179 -0.81 -12.47 -5.05
N ASP A 180 -1.88 -13.13 -4.60
CA ASP A 180 -2.37 -13.11 -3.23
C ASP A 180 -3.21 -14.38 -3.00
N SER A 181 -2.71 -15.28 -2.16
CA SER A 181 -3.35 -16.57 -1.91
C SER A 181 -3.90 -16.69 -0.48
N TRP A 182 -3.98 -15.59 0.26
CA TRP A 182 -4.44 -15.59 1.67
C TRP A 182 -5.71 -16.40 1.90
N ALA A 183 -6.68 -16.31 0.99
CA ALA A 183 -7.95 -17.02 1.11
C ALA A 183 -7.84 -18.57 0.93
N PHE A 184 -6.71 -19.07 0.43
CA PHE A 184 -6.53 -20.48 0.07
C PHE A 184 -5.50 -21.20 0.94
N GLU A 185 -4.55 -20.50 1.54
CA GLU A 185 -3.33 -21.09 2.13
C GLU A 185 -3.09 -20.71 3.59
N GLU A 186 -4.09 -20.54 4.40
CA GLU A 186 -3.84 -20.30 5.85
C GLU A 186 -3.14 -21.49 6.53
N PRO A 187 -2.10 -21.26 7.32
CA PRO A 187 -1.48 -19.98 7.70
C PRO A 187 -0.42 -19.47 6.71
N SER A 188 -0.12 -20.20 5.65
CA SER A 188 0.86 -19.80 4.64
C SER A 188 0.17 -19.04 3.51
N THR A 189 0.87 -18.05 2.97
CA THR A 189 0.35 -17.14 1.93
C THR A 189 1.43 -16.89 0.90
N THR A 190 1.04 -16.84 -0.38
CA THR A 190 1.90 -16.45 -1.49
C THR A 190 1.50 -15.06 -1.94
N ILE A 191 2.39 -14.08 -1.80
CA ILE A 191 2.17 -12.66 -2.14
C ILE A 191 3.33 -12.15 -2.98
N GLY A 192 3.03 -11.26 -3.93
CA GLY A 192 4.02 -10.62 -4.77
C GLY A 192 3.55 -10.46 -6.20
N TYR A 193 4.47 -10.34 -7.12
CA TYR A 193 4.14 -10.21 -8.54
C TYR A 193 5.19 -10.83 -9.44
N SER A 194 4.81 -11.16 -10.66
CA SER A 194 5.74 -11.44 -11.74
C SER A 194 5.36 -10.64 -12.98
N GLN A 195 6.28 -10.48 -13.91
CA GLN A 195 6.03 -9.73 -15.14
C GLN A 195 6.36 -10.57 -16.36
N ALA A 196 5.51 -10.46 -17.39
CA ALA A 196 5.82 -10.92 -18.74
C ALA A 196 5.91 -9.72 -19.66
N VAL A 197 6.95 -9.68 -20.49
CA VAL A 197 7.16 -8.66 -21.50
C VAL A 197 6.89 -9.29 -22.86
N LEU A 198 5.93 -8.71 -23.59
CA LEU A 198 5.46 -9.20 -24.87
C LEU A 198 5.77 -8.21 -25.97
N ASP A 199 6.05 -8.73 -27.16
CA ASP A 199 6.36 -7.94 -28.35
C ASP A 199 5.16 -7.93 -29.30
N LEU A 200 4.71 -6.73 -29.69
CA LEU A 200 3.71 -6.49 -30.71
C LEU A 200 4.35 -5.78 -31.88
N GLU A 201 4.39 -6.43 -33.05
CA GLU A 201 5.07 -5.95 -34.25
C GLU A 201 4.09 -5.66 -35.39
N HIS A 202 4.36 -4.61 -36.17
CA HIS A 202 3.64 -4.30 -37.37
C HIS A 202 4.20 -5.13 -38.56
N THR A 203 3.37 -6.03 -39.09
CA THR A 203 3.72 -6.92 -40.20
C THR A 203 2.98 -6.52 -41.45
N ALA A 204 3.25 -7.23 -42.60
CA ALA A 204 2.48 -7.05 -43.83
C ALA A 204 0.97 -7.35 -43.66
N ASP A 205 0.61 -8.16 -42.66
CA ASP A 205 -0.78 -8.59 -42.35
C ASP A 205 -1.33 -7.86 -41.11
N GLY A 206 -0.78 -6.67 -40.77
CA GLY A 206 -1.19 -5.86 -39.62
C GLY A 206 -0.35 -6.16 -38.36
N TRP A 207 -0.80 -5.63 -37.23
CA TRP A 207 -0.15 -5.79 -35.93
C TRP A 207 -0.32 -7.21 -35.39
N LYS A 208 0.78 -7.85 -34.96
CA LYS A 208 0.81 -9.22 -34.45
C LYS A 208 1.72 -9.33 -33.22
N PHE A 209 1.25 -10.08 -32.23
CA PHE A 209 2.12 -10.51 -31.13
C PHE A 209 3.10 -11.56 -31.66
N THR A 210 4.39 -11.35 -31.43
CA THR A 210 5.47 -12.28 -31.74
C THR A 210 5.92 -13.08 -30.53
N SER A 211 5.59 -12.61 -29.32
CA SER A 211 5.70 -13.32 -28.04
C SER A 211 4.42 -13.15 -27.24
N PHE A 212 4.08 -14.14 -26.41
CA PHE A 212 2.87 -14.09 -25.58
C PHE A 212 3.03 -14.93 -24.31
N ALA A 213 2.25 -14.62 -23.26
CA ALA A 213 2.18 -15.36 -22.03
C ALA A 213 0.72 -15.77 -21.74
N PRO A 214 0.50 -16.88 -20.98
CA PRO A 214 -0.81 -17.27 -20.52
C PRO A 214 -1.53 -16.12 -19.79
N SER A 215 -2.86 -16.07 -19.86
CA SER A 215 -3.67 -15.03 -19.20
C SER A 215 -3.56 -15.07 -17.68
N ASP A 216 -3.17 -16.21 -17.13
CA ASP A 216 -2.88 -16.48 -15.71
C ASP A 216 -1.40 -16.88 -15.50
N GLY A 217 -0.51 -16.27 -16.26
CA GLY A 217 0.92 -16.58 -16.37
C GLY A 217 1.78 -16.09 -15.19
N LEU A 218 1.23 -16.08 -13.97
CA LEU A 218 1.99 -15.78 -12.78
C LEU A 218 3.13 -16.80 -12.59
N ASP A 219 4.36 -16.31 -12.54
CA ASP A 219 5.55 -17.10 -12.23
C ASP A 219 5.80 -17.13 -10.72
N LEU A 220 5.53 -18.27 -10.09
CA LEU A 220 5.73 -18.48 -8.64
C LEU A 220 7.20 -18.57 -8.22
N GLU A 221 8.12 -18.75 -9.17
CA GLU A 221 9.56 -18.80 -8.91
C GLU A 221 10.24 -17.43 -9.09
N ALA A 222 9.48 -16.40 -9.45
CA ALA A 222 10.00 -15.04 -9.57
C ALA A 222 10.53 -14.52 -8.22
N GLU A 223 11.66 -13.80 -8.25
CA GLU A 223 12.30 -13.22 -7.06
C GLU A 223 11.39 -12.18 -6.34
N THR A 224 10.33 -11.72 -6.99
CA THR A 224 9.33 -10.77 -6.51
C THR A 224 8.06 -11.45 -5.96
N VAL A 225 8.04 -12.80 -5.91
CA VAL A 225 6.96 -13.59 -5.31
C VAL A 225 7.49 -14.23 -4.03
N PHE A 226 6.78 -14.02 -2.92
CA PHE A 226 7.19 -14.45 -1.59
C PHE A 226 6.17 -15.40 -0.98
N GLN A 227 6.67 -16.36 -0.21
CA GLN A 227 5.85 -17.20 0.66
C GLN A 227 6.05 -16.78 2.11
N PHE A 228 4.96 -16.50 2.80
CA PHE A 228 4.94 -16.11 4.20
C PHE A 228 4.12 -17.08 5.04
N THR A 229 4.43 -17.14 6.34
CA THR A 229 3.65 -17.87 7.33
C THR A 229 3.31 -16.92 8.48
N TYR A 230 2.04 -16.58 8.62
CA TYR A 230 1.54 -15.67 9.66
C TYR A 230 1.20 -16.46 10.94
N ASP A 231 2.20 -17.19 11.45
CA ASP A 231 2.16 -17.89 12.74
C ASP A 231 3.23 -17.29 13.65
N MET A 232 2.83 -16.82 14.84
CA MET A 232 3.71 -16.08 15.75
C MET A 232 4.97 -16.87 16.14
N ASP A 233 4.81 -18.14 16.45
CA ASP A 233 5.95 -18.97 16.86
C ASP A 233 6.95 -19.16 15.71
N THR A 234 6.46 -19.30 14.49
CA THR A 234 7.26 -19.39 13.27
C THR A 234 7.93 -18.06 12.95
N PHE A 235 7.18 -16.96 12.97
CA PHE A 235 7.73 -15.63 12.72
C PHE A 235 8.84 -15.26 13.72
N MET A 236 8.58 -15.42 15.01
CA MET A 236 9.57 -15.10 16.06
C MET A 236 10.82 -15.96 15.99
N ARG A 237 10.69 -17.21 15.54
CA ARG A 237 11.82 -18.13 15.43
C ARG A 237 12.65 -17.91 14.17
N ASP A 238 12.00 -17.70 13.03
CA ASP A 238 12.62 -17.83 11.71
C ASP A 238 12.81 -16.46 11.02
N ASP A 239 11.94 -15.49 11.27
CA ASP A 239 11.85 -14.24 10.50
C ASP A 239 12.17 -12.98 11.30
N ALA A 240 11.68 -12.84 12.52
CA ALA A 240 11.80 -11.60 13.30
C ALA A 240 13.25 -11.13 13.51
N GLY A 241 14.20 -12.06 13.63
CA GLY A 241 15.63 -11.76 13.73
C GLY A 241 16.35 -11.48 12.42
N ASN A 242 15.64 -11.56 11.27
CA ASN A 242 16.22 -11.47 9.94
C ASN A 242 15.55 -10.41 9.06
N LEU A 243 14.65 -9.59 9.59
CA LEU A 243 13.93 -8.55 8.82
C LEU A 243 14.89 -7.55 8.15
N ASP A 244 16.05 -7.32 8.74
CA ASP A 244 17.11 -6.49 8.17
C ASP A 244 17.67 -7.03 6.84
N THR A 245 17.49 -8.33 6.57
CA THR A 245 17.93 -8.98 5.32
C THR A 245 16.87 -8.98 4.24
N TRP A 246 15.63 -8.67 4.55
CA TRP A 246 14.54 -8.65 3.58
C TRP A 246 14.65 -7.41 2.67
N SER A 247 14.26 -7.56 1.41
CA SER A 247 14.13 -6.40 0.50
C SER A 247 12.94 -5.51 0.92
N ASP A 248 12.91 -4.26 0.46
CA ASP A 248 11.80 -3.33 0.73
C ASP A 248 10.48 -3.88 0.18
N LEU A 249 10.51 -4.46 -1.02
CA LEU A 249 9.36 -5.14 -1.60
C LEU A 249 8.87 -6.30 -0.72
N LYS A 250 9.78 -7.12 -0.17
CA LYS A 250 9.40 -8.23 0.69
C LYS A 250 8.77 -7.74 2.00
N LEU A 251 9.35 -6.69 2.61
CA LEU A 251 8.77 -6.04 3.80
C LEU A 251 7.38 -5.48 3.51
N ALA A 252 7.23 -4.79 2.38
CA ALA A 252 5.95 -4.22 1.97
C ALA A 252 4.89 -5.30 1.69
N CYS A 253 5.24 -6.38 0.99
CA CYS A 253 4.34 -7.52 0.77
C CYS A 253 3.93 -8.20 2.08
N TRP A 254 4.86 -8.34 3.04
CA TRP A 254 4.52 -8.85 4.38
C TRP A 254 3.47 -7.99 5.06
N LEU A 255 3.60 -6.67 4.99
CA LEU A 255 2.72 -5.69 5.64
C LEU A 255 1.29 -5.67 5.06
N LEU A 256 1.04 -6.26 3.89
CA LEU A 256 -0.31 -6.33 3.33
C LEU A 256 -1.28 -7.12 4.23
N HIS A 257 -0.77 -8.13 4.95
CA HIS A 257 -1.57 -8.97 5.85
C HIS A 257 -1.08 -9.01 7.29
N ALA A 258 0.08 -8.39 7.59
CA ALA A 258 0.60 -8.33 8.95
C ALA A 258 -0.11 -7.25 9.77
N ASP A 259 -0.52 -7.59 10.99
CA ASP A 259 -1.08 -6.64 11.95
C ASP A 259 -0.38 -6.76 13.32
N GLY A 260 -0.60 -5.78 14.21
CA GLY A 260 -0.08 -5.78 15.57
C GLY A 260 1.42 -6.08 15.62
N ALA A 261 1.81 -7.05 16.45
CA ALA A 261 3.21 -7.39 16.68
C ALA A 261 3.96 -7.92 15.43
N TYR A 262 3.24 -8.41 14.42
CA TYR A 262 3.84 -8.83 13.15
C TYR A 262 4.27 -7.65 12.27
N SER A 263 3.56 -6.53 12.36
CA SER A 263 3.81 -5.37 11.52
C SER A 263 4.87 -4.42 12.07
N GLU A 264 5.02 -4.31 13.41
CA GLU A 264 5.85 -3.28 14.05
C GLU A 264 7.31 -3.27 13.54
N GLY A 265 7.99 -4.42 13.57
CA GLY A 265 9.37 -4.51 13.11
C GLY A 265 9.54 -4.25 11.61
N ALA A 266 8.65 -4.80 10.79
CA ALA A 266 8.70 -4.64 9.34
C ALA A 266 8.44 -3.18 8.93
N THR A 267 7.48 -2.50 9.59
CA THR A 267 7.18 -1.09 9.37
C THR A 267 8.38 -0.21 9.74
N ASP A 268 9.03 -0.45 10.89
CA ASP A 268 10.22 0.29 11.32
C ASP A 268 11.38 0.15 10.32
N TYR A 269 11.66 -1.09 9.83
CA TYR A 269 12.68 -1.28 8.81
C TYR A 269 12.35 -0.58 7.49
N LEU A 270 11.10 -0.67 7.02
CA LEU A 270 10.67 -0.05 5.78
C LEU A 270 10.76 1.48 5.87
N THR A 271 10.36 2.06 7.02
CA THR A 271 10.42 3.50 7.30
C THR A 271 11.86 4.01 7.36
N ARG A 272 12.75 3.31 8.07
CA ARG A 272 14.17 3.71 8.14
C ARG A 272 14.84 3.71 6.78
N ARG A 273 14.60 2.68 5.95
CA ARG A 273 15.17 2.60 4.61
C ARG A 273 14.63 3.69 3.70
N PHE A 274 13.35 4.02 3.79
CA PHE A 274 12.78 5.17 3.08
C PHE A 274 13.50 6.48 3.45
N LEU A 275 13.77 6.72 4.73
CA LEU A 275 14.46 7.93 5.19
C LEU A 275 15.94 7.94 4.79
N GLU A 276 16.60 6.78 4.71
CA GLU A 276 18.01 6.63 4.35
C GLU A 276 18.24 6.67 2.83
N ASP A 277 17.47 5.90 2.05
CA ASP A 277 17.59 5.74 0.60
C ASP A 277 16.22 5.72 -0.08
N PRO A 278 15.59 6.89 -0.27
CA PRO A 278 14.28 7.00 -0.90
C PRO A 278 14.27 6.49 -2.35
N ASP A 279 15.38 6.61 -3.10
CA ASP A 279 15.41 6.18 -4.49
C ASP A 279 15.17 4.68 -4.62
N THR A 280 15.90 3.87 -3.84
CA THR A 280 15.71 2.40 -3.78
C THR A 280 14.30 2.03 -3.31
N TRP A 281 13.75 2.75 -2.33
CA TRP A 281 12.40 2.51 -1.83
C TRP A 281 11.33 2.80 -2.90
N PHE A 282 11.43 3.95 -3.60
CA PHE A 282 10.49 4.31 -4.68
C PHE A 282 10.56 3.32 -5.85
N GLU A 283 11.75 2.82 -6.18
CA GLU A 283 11.92 1.77 -7.19
C GLU A 283 11.22 0.48 -6.76
N ALA A 284 11.51 0.00 -5.55
CA ALA A 284 10.98 -1.26 -5.02
C ALA A 284 9.46 -1.29 -4.91
N LEU A 285 8.82 -0.16 -4.53
CA LEU A 285 7.39 -0.07 -4.33
C LEU A 285 6.62 0.50 -5.53
N SER A 286 7.27 0.73 -6.65
CA SER A 286 6.63 1.28 -7.87
C SER A 286 5.47 0.43 -8.41
N VAL A 287 5.36 -0.82 -8.01
CA VAL A 287 4.27 -1.73 -8.38
C VAL A 287 2.99 -1.55 -7.54
N PHE A 288 3.09 -0.87 -6.37
CA PHE A 288 1.98 -0.76 -5.42
C PHE A 288 0.83 0.16 -5.85
N PRO A 289 1.05 1.33 -6.49
CA PRO A 289 -0.04 2.25 -6.83
C PRO A 289 -1.15 1.64 -7.70
N ASP A 290 -0.77 0.75 -8.62
CA ASP A 290 -1.70 0.10 -9.55
C ASP A 290 -2.02 -1.34 -9.14
N SER A 291 -1.58 -1.78 -7.97
CA SER A 291 -1.83 -3.13 -7.49
C SER A 291 -3.26 -3.32 -7.01
N PRO A 292 -3.82 -4.54 -7.17
CA PRO A 292 -5.14 -4.88 -6.65
C PRO A 292 -5.10 -5.31 -5.17
N TRP A 293 -3.94 -5.23 -4.49
CA TRP A 293 -3.82 -5.69 -3.12
C TRP A 293 -4.64 -4.85 -2.15
N GLU A 294 -5.39 -5.53 -1.31
CA GLU A 294 -6.04 -4.89 -0.19
C GLU A 294 -4.96 -4.30 0.76
N HIS A 295 -5.20 -3.12 1.30
CA HIS A 295 -4.26 -2.39 2.18
C HIS A 295 -2.98 -1.82 1.52
N ALA A 296 -2.83 -1.88 0.19
CA ALA A 296 -1.69 -1.25 -0.50
C ALA A 296 -1.51 0.23 -0.10
N ASP A 297 -2.60 1.00 0.00
CA ASP A 297 -2.57 2.40 0.43
C ASP A 297 -1.99 2.57 1.83
N THR A 298 -2.30 1.65 2.75
CA THR A 298 -1.78 1.66 4.12
C THR A 298 -0.28 1.41 4.14
N VAL A 299 0.18 0.44 3.34
CA VAL A 299 1.61 0.12 3.21
C VAL A 299 2.39 1.26 2.58
N MET A 300 1.86 1.87 1.51
CA MET A 300 2.47 3.04 0.87
C MET A 300 2.60 4.23 1.84
N ALA A 301 1.62 4.42 2.72
CA ALA A 301 1.62 5.49 3.71
C ALA A 301 2.44 5.18 4.98
N ALA A 302 2.92 3.94 5.15
CA ALA A 302 3.60 3.49 6.36
C ALA A 302 4.77 4.40 6.77
N PRO A 303 5.70 4.82 5.88
CA PRO A 303 6.82 5.68 6.30
C PRO A 303 6.37 7.01 6.90
N VAL A 304 5.31 7.60 6.38
CA VAL A 304 4.77 8.87 6.90
C VAL A 304 4.10 8.65 8.26
N ASN A 305 3.25 7.65 8.35
CA ASN A 305 2.52 7.33 9.58
C ASN A 305 3.46 7.00 10.73
N ASP A 306 4.46 6.17 10.45
CA ASP A 306 5.42 5.69 11.42
C ASP A 306 6.37 6.81 11.88
N THR A 307 6.86 7.63 10.94
CA THR A 307 7.74 8.77 11.26
C THR A 307 7.08 9.73 12.23
N TYR A 308 5.82 10.10 12.03
CA TYR A 308 5.13 11.00 12.96
C TYR A 308 4.69 10.32 14.26
N ALA A 309 4.52 9.00 14.26
CA ALA A 309 4.12 8.27 15.47
C ALA A 309 5.28 7.99 16.43
N TRP A 310 6.46 7.66 15.91
CA TRP A 310 7.52 7.07 16.72
C TRP A 310 8.88 7.74 16.61
N TYR A 311 9.13 8.58 15.57
CA TYR A 311 10.44 9.16 15.33
C TYR A 311 10.53 10.61 15.81
N GLY A 312 11.77 11.09 16.01
CA GLY A 312 12.06 12.43 16.49
C GLY A 312 11.96 13.51 15.42
N GLN A 313 12.27 14.76 15.82
CA GLN A 313 12.19 15.91 14.92
C GLN A 313 13.16 15.80 13.73
N GLU A 314 14.32 15.18 13.91
CA GLU A 314 15.35 15.03 12.87
C GLU A 314 14.80 14.18 11.70
N GLU A 315 14.16 13.07 12.01
CA GLU A 315 13.55 12.17 11.03
C GLU A 315 12.32 12.81 10.38
N GLN A 316 11.52 13.56 11.13
CA GLN A 316 10.37 14.31 10.59
C GLN A 316 10.82 15.42 9.64
N ASP A 317 11.92 16.11 9.93
CA ASP A 317 12.52 17.10 9.05
C ASP A 317 13.08 16.42 7.79
N ARG A 318 13.73 15.26 7.94
CA ARG A 318 14.21 14.45 6.81
C ARG A 318 13.09 13.97 5.90
N LEU A 319 11.99 13.44 6.48
CA LEU A 319 10.78 13.08 5.74
C LEU A 319 10.27 14.28 4.94
N THR A 320 10.19 15.45 5.59
CA THR A 320 9.72 16.68 4.94
C THR A 320 10.60 17.04 3.76
N GLU A 321 11.92 16.99 3.91
CA GLU A 321 12.88 17.25 2.84
C GLU A 321 12.65 16.29 1.65
N ILE A 322 12.51 14.98 1.92
CA ILE A 322 12.25 13.97 0.87
C ILE A 322 10.94 14.31 0.13
N LEU A 323 9.84 14.52 0.85
CA LEU A 323 8.55 14.80 0.22
C LEU A 323 8.55 16.09 -0.62
N ASP A 324 9.33 17.10 -0.24
CA ASP A 324 9.39 18.38 -0.93
C ASP A 324 10.36 18.38 -2.12
N THR A 325 11.42 17.57 -2.09
CA THR A 325 12.51 17.66 -3.07
C THR A 325 12.63 16.45 -4.01
N TYR A 326 12.04 15.31 -3.67
CA TYR A 326 12.12 14.11 -4.50
C TYR A 326 11.55 14.33 -5.90
N GLN A 327 12.25 13.85 -6.91
CA GLN A 327 11.88 13.98 -8.32
C GLN A 327 11.55 12.60 -8.88
N PRO A 328 10.25 12.25 -9.02
CA PRO A 328 9.85 10.96 -9.56
C PRO A 328 10.32 10.78 -11.01
N GLU A 329 10.90 9.63 -11.33
CA GLU A 329 11.37 9.28 -12.66
C GLU A 329 10.23 8.83 -13.60
N ASN A 330 9.14 8.31 -13.02
CA ASN A 330 8.02 7.76 -13.77
C ASN A 330 6.68 8.04 -13.05
N GLU A 331 5.57 7.62 -13.66
CA GLU A 331 4.22 7.85 -13.15
C GLU A 331 3.93 7.07 -11.86
N ALA A 332 4.42 5.84 -11.73
CA ALA A 332 4.24 5.03 -10.53
C ALA A 332 4.94 5.65 -9.32
N GLN A 333 6.19 6.11 -9.46
CA GLN A 333 6.89 6.84 -8.40
C GLN A 333 6.20 8.17 -8.05
N ARG A 334 5.58 8.83 -9.03
CA ARG A 334 4.78 10.03 -8.78
C ARG A 334 3.54 9.71 -7.97
N ALA A 335 2.84 8.63 -8.29
CA ALA A 335 1.67 8.18 -7.54
C ALA A 335 2.03 7.82 -6.09
N LEU A 336 3.16 7.14 -5.85
CA LEU A 336 3.69 6.88 -4.51
C LEU A 336 3.97 8.19 -3.74
N LEU A 337 4.65 9.14 -4.37
CA LEU A 337 4.95 10.43 -3.73
C LEU A 337 3.68 11.21 -3.37
N ASP A 338 2.69 11.18 -4.26
CA ASP A 338 1.41 11.85 -4.02
C ASP A 338 0.65 11.16 -2.87
N ALA A 339 0.66 9.84 -2.79
CA ALA A 339 0.07 9.08 -1.67
C ALA A 339 0.73 9.42 -0.32
N LEU A 340 2.07 9.48 -0.28
CA LEU A 340 2.81 9.91 0.92
C LEU A 340 2.44 11.33 1.35
N LYS A 341 2.35 12.26 0.39
CA LYS A 341 1.95 13.66 0.65
C LYS A 341 0.52 13.79 1.14
N GLU A 342 -0.39 12.96 0.62
CA GLU A 342 -1.80 12.93 1.04
C GLU A 342 -1.95 12.35 2.45
N ALA A 343 -1.15 11.35 2.83
CA ALA A 343 -1.18 10.75 4.16
C ALA A 343 -0.66 11.69 5.27
N ARG A 344 0.28 12.60 4.94
CA ARG A 344 1.00 13.43 5.92
C ARG A 344 0.10 14.26 6.84
N PRO A 345 -0.90 15.02 6.37
CA PRO A 345 -1.76 15.83 7.27
C PRO A 345 -2.47 14.98 8.32
N GLN A 346 -2.97 13.81 7.95
CA GLN A 346 -3.66 12.90 8.86
C GLN A 346 -2.69 12.24 9.86
N ALA A 347 -1.45 11.94 9.43
CA ALA A 347 -0.42 11.41 10.32
C ALA A 347 -0.03 12.44 11.40
N ILE A 348 0.13 13.70 11.02
CA ILE A 348 0.40 14.81 11.95
C ILE A 348 -0.77 14.99 12.92
N GLU A 349 -2.03 14.98 12.43
CA GLU A 349 -3.23 15.10 13.27
C GLU A 349 -3.28 13.97 14.30
N ARG A 350 -3.13 12.71 13.86
CA ARG A 350 -3.11 11.54 14.76
C ARG A 350 -1.96 11.58 15.78
N ALA A 351 -0.76 11.97 15.35
CA ALA A 351 0.38 12.12 16.24
C ALA A 351 0.11 13.20 17.30
N THR A 352 -0.50 14.31 16.90
CA THR A 352 -0.88 15.38 17.82
C THR A 352 -1.96 14.92 18.80
N GLU A 353 -3.00 14.22 18.31
CA GLU A 353 -4.04 13.65 19.17
C GLU A 353 -3.44 12.64 20.17
N ASN A 354 -2.59 11.72 19.69
CA ASN A 354 -1.91 10.75 20.56
C ASN A 354 -0.99 11.42 21.57
N ALA A 355 -0.22 12.42 21.16
CA ALA A 355 0.66 13.16 22.05
C ALA A 355 -0.12 13.91 23.13
N THR A 356 -1.25 14.52 22.76
CA THR A 356 -2.11 15.24 23.73
C THR A 356 -2.94 14.30 24.60
N ALA A 357 -3.29 13.10 24.10
CA ALA A 357 -4.02 12.08 24.87
C ALA A 357 -3.10 11.26 25.79
N SER A 358 -1.77 11.34 25.60
CA SER A 358 -0.83 10.52 26.36
C SER A 358 -0.52 11.14 27.72
N PHE A 359 -0.70 10.36 28.76
CA PHE A 359 -0.41 10.74 30.15
C PHE A 359 1.04 10.39 30.52
N CYS A 360 2.00 11.03 29.84
CA CYS A 360 3.41 10.77 30.07
C CYS A 360 4.26 12.04 30.05
N LEU A 361 5.44 11.94 30.67
CA LEU A 361 6.53 12.92 30.59
C LEU A 361 7.75 12.26 29.97
N VAL A 362 8.42 12.98 29.09
CA VAL A 362 9.67 12.55 28.45
C VAL A 362 10.84 13.27 29.10
N THR A 363 11.81 12.54 29.61
CA THR A 363 13.03 13.07 30.17
C THR A 363 14.21 12.14 29.91
N GLU A 364 15.41 12.71 29.62
CA GLU A 364 16.64 11.95 29.34
C GLU A 364 16.47 10.82 28.30
N GLY A 365 15.56 11.01 27.30
CA GLY A 365 15.26 10.00 26.27
C GLY A 365 14.36 8.85 26.76
N GLN A 366 13.79 8.95 27.95
CA GLN A 366 12.90 7.96 28.54
C GLN A 366 11.46 8.50 28.62
N PHE A 367 10.49 7.61 28.47
CA PHE A 367 9.07 7.87 28.63
C PHE A 367 8.62 7.43 30.02
N LEU A 368 8.13 8.38 30.82
CA LEU A 368 7.51 8.11 32.11
C LEU A 368 5.99 8.19 31.93
N SER A 369 5.24 7.13 32.20
CA SER A 369 3.78 7.10 32.00
C SER A 369 3.03 6.64 33.24
N LEU A 370 1.76 7.06 33.34
CA LEU A 370 0.83 6.54 34.34
C LEU A 370 0.46 5.09 34.02
N GLY A 371 0.21 4.29 35.06
CA GLY A 371 -0.32 2.94 34.93
C GLY A 371 0.60 1.84 35.47
N ARG A 372 0.20 0.59 35.20
CA ARG A 372 0.90 -0.59 35.68
C ARG A 372 2.14 -0.91 34.84
N LYS A 373 3.08 -1.59 35.50
CA LYS A 373 4.31 -2.11 34.91
C LYS A 373 4.09 -3.22 33.84
N GLU A 374 2.91 -3.83 33.83
CA GLU A 374 2.58 -4.88 32.87
C GLU A 374 2.42 -4.34 31.44
N GLY A 375 3.31 -4.71 30.54
CA GLY A 375 3.19 -4.41 29.13
C GLY A 375 4.47 -3.91 28.45
N GLY A 376 5.64 -4.17 29.05
CA GLY A 376 6.91 -3.93 28.35
C GLY A 376 7.33 -2.47 28.30
N TYR A 377 6.75 -1.60 29.10
CA TYR A 377 7.28 -0.25 29.28
C TYR A 377 8.58 -0.31 30.10
N PRO A 378 9.61 0.44 29.71
CA PRO A 378 10.95 0.28 30.24
C PRO A 378 11.06 0.85 31.65
N TRP A 379 10.62 0.08 32.65
CA TRP A 379 10.94 0.34 34.06
C TRP A 379 12.37 -0.10 34.45
N ASP A 380 13.10 -0.71 33.52
CA ASP A 380 14.54 -0.94 33.65
C ASP A 380 15.31 0.36 33.35
N TYR A 381 14.96 1.43 34.08
CA TYR A 381 15.73 2.67 34.03
C TYR A 381 17.10 2.41 34.62
N GLU A 382 18.14 2.49 33.81
CA GLU A 382 19.49 2.62 34.32
C GLU A 382 19.57 3.89 35.17
N GLY A 383 19.58 3.74 36.47
CA GLY A 383 19.70 4.88 37.42
C GLY A 383 18.52 5.10 38.37
N LEU A 384 17.50 4.22 38.39
CA LEU A 384 16.53 4.27 39.46
C LEU A 384 17.20 4.06 40.82
N PRO A 385 16.83 4.82 41.87
CA PRO A 385 17.40 4.62 43.19
C PRO A 385 17.04 3.22 43.72
N GLU A 386 18.02 2.47 44.19
CA GLU A 386 17.86 1.14 44.81
C GLU A 386 16.83 1.13 45.97
N THR A 387 16.46 2.31 46.48
CA THR A 387 15.53 2.44 47.59
C THR A 387 14.65 3.67 47.39
N PRO A 388 13.42 3.50 46.91
CA PRO A 388 12.45 4.59 46.82
C PRO A 388 12.09 5.14 48.19
N ARG A 389 11.75 6.42 48.25
CA ARG A 389 11.33 7.06 49.51
C ARG A 389 9.85 6.68 49.75
N PRO A 390 9.49 6.33 51.02
CA PRO A 390 8.06 6.18 51.36
C PRO A 390 7.34 7.52 51.11
N ALA A 391 6.20 7.48 50.38
CA ALA A 391 5.37 8.65 50.07
C ALA A 391 4.05 8.71 50.89
N GLY A 392 3.81 7.70 51.71
CA GLY A 392 2.61 7.63 52.56
C GLY A 392 1.98 6.25 52.56
N THR A 393 0.79 6.15 53.11
CA THR A 393 -0.06 4.95 53.00
C THR A 393 -1.40 5.36 52.38
N GLY A 394 -1.87 4.61 51.38
CA GLY A 394 -3.20 4.77 50.84
C GLY A 394 -4.32 4.44 51.83
N ASP A 395 -5.54 4.82 51.51
CA ASP A 395 -6.75 4.54 52.32
C ASP A 395 -6.98 3.04 52.57
N ASN A 396 -6.44 2.18 51.67
CA ASN A 396 -6.48 0.72 51.79
C ASN A 396 -5.29 0.15 52.55
N GLY A 397 -4.37 0.98 53.05
CA GLY A 397 -3.15 0.55 53.73
C GLY A 397 -1.98 0.19 52.78
N GLU A 398 -2.12 0.43 51.50
CA GLU A 398 -1.05 0.24 50.51
C GLU A 398 0.09 1.23 50.76
N ALA A 399 1.34 0.76 50.60
CA ALA A 399 2.50 1.61 50.76
C ALA A 399 2.71 2.45 49.49
N GLY A 400 2.69 3.78 49.66
CA GLY A 400 3.08 4.72 48.59
C GLY A 400 4.57 4.95 48.58
N PHE A 401 5.15 5.05 47.41
CA PHE A 401 6.57 5.30 47.17
C PHE A 401 6.78 6.47 46.22
N ALA A 402 7.95 7.13 46.32
CA ALA A 402 8.31 8.17 45.38
C ALA A 402 9.79 8.08 45.05
N PHE A 403 10.15 8.45 43.83
CA PHE A 403 11.52 8.66 43.38
C PHE A 403 11.59 9.87 42.44
N SER A 404 12.80 10.37 42.19
CA SER A 404 13.04 11.44 41.21
C SER A 404 13.96 10.92 40.12
N PHE A 405 13.59 11.16 38.85
CA PHE A 405 14.39 10.79 37.70
C PHE A 405 14.36 11.92 36.64
N GLY A 406 15.54 12.36 36.18
CA GLY A 406 15.65 13.35 35.11
C GLY A 406 14.87 14.64 35.33
N GLY A 407 14.66 15.07 36.57
CA GLY A 407 13.84 16.24 36.90
C GLY A 407 12.34 16.00 37.04
N VAL A 408 11.90 14.75 37.01
CA VAL A 408 10.53 14.35 37.30
C VAL A 408 10.44 13.63 38.62
N ASP A 409 9.53 14.05 39.50
CA ASP A 409 9.16 13.32 40.71
C ASP A 409 8.01 12.36 40.34
N VAL A 410 8.20 11.05 40.59
CA VAL A 410 7.26 9.97 40.30
C VAL A 410 6.73 9.39 41.58
N GLU A 411 5.41 9.29 41.71
CA GLU A 411 4.75 8.65 42.83
C GLU A 411 3.99 7.39 42.33
N TYR A 412 4.18 6.29 43.07
CA TYR A 412 3.56 5.00 42.74
C TYR A 412 3.11 4.24 43.99
N VAL A 413 2.25 3.28 43.85
CA VAL A 413 1.83 2.31 44.88
C VAL A 413 2.22 0.92 44.44
N GLU A 414 2.61 0.08 45.39
CA GLU A 414 2.76 -1.36 45.18
C GLU A 414 1.38 -2.00 45.39
N THR A 415 0.86 -2.66 44.35
CA THR A 415 -0.42 -3.35 44.39
C THR A 415 -0.32 -4.68 45.11
N ASP A 416 -1.44 -5.27 45.52
CA ASP A 416 -1.50 -6.59 46.19
C ASP A 416 -0.91 -7.72 45.30
N ASP A 417 -0.87 -7.52 43.98
CA ASP A 417 -0.30 -8.45 42.99
C ASP A 417 1.23 -8.32 42.90
N GLY A 418 1.84 -7.35 43.59
CA GLY A 418 3.28 -7.05 43.58
C GLY A 418 3.72 -6.20 42.40
N ASP A 419 2.78 -5.58 41.68
CA ASP A 419 3.08 -4.64 40.60
C ASP A 419 3.16 -3.20 41.15
N ASP A 420 4.03 -2.40 40.52
CA ASP A 420 4.11 -0.96 40.78
C ASP A 420 3.12 -0.21 39.88
N LEU A 421 2.26 0.62 40.46
CA LEU A 421 1.29 1.45 39.76
C LEU A 421 1.65 2.92 39.92
N VAL A 422 2.12 3.57 38.85
CA VAL A 422 2.37 5.01 38.84
C VAL A 422 1.04 5.76 38.72
N TYR A 423 0.76 6.59 39.71
CA TYR A 423 -0.46 7.40 39.75
C TYR A 423 -0.20 8.90 39.61
N ARG A 424 1.06 9.37 39.82
CA ARG A 424 1.40 10.79 39.69
C ARG A 424 2.84 10.99 39.23
N MET A 425 3.04 11.94 38.34
CA MET A 425 4.34 12.44 37.91
C MET A 425 4.33 13.96 37.92
N THR A 426 5.37 14.60 38.45
CA THR A 426 5.45 16.06 38.56
C THR A 426 6.82 16.56 38.14
N THR A 427 6.87 17.62 37.37
CA THR A 427 8.12 18.38 37.13
C THR A 427 7.92 19.86 37.40
N THR A 428 8.93 20.47 38.02
CA THR A 428 9.02 21.91 38.32
C THR A 428 10.27 22.54 37.70
N VAL A 429 10.99 21.79 36.88
CA VAL A 429 12.23 22.22 36.24
C VAL A 429 12.15 22.10 34.73
N PRO A 430 12.83 22.96 33.95
CA PRO A 430 12.96 22.80 32.51
C PRO A 430 13.66 21.49 32.14
N GLY A 431 13.33 20.94 30.98
CA GLY A 431 13.93 19.72 30.41
C GLY A 431 12.94 18.61 30.24
N PRO A 432 12.28 18.09 31.31
CA PRO A 432 11.15 17.16 31.12
C PRO A 432 10.00 17.84 30.39
N ARG A 433 9.41 17.12 29.44
CA ARG A 433 8.32 17.65 28.61
C ARG A 433 7.20 16.62 28.44
N THR A 434 6.00 17.09 28.16
CA THR A 434 4.92 16.23 27.69
C THR A 434 5.23 15.67 26.28
N LEU A 435 4.51 14.64 25.82
CA LEU A 435 4.63 14.19 24.43
C LEU A 435 4.26 15.29 23.43
N GLY A 436 3.34 16.19 23.78
CA GLY A 436 3.03 17.39 23.00
C GLY A 436 4.16 18.44 22.99
N GLY A 437 5.28 18.19 23.66
CA GLY A 437 6.48 19.03 23.65
C GLY A 437 6.50 20.14 24.71
N ILE A 438 5.44 20.34 25.50
CA ILE A 438 5.36 21.40 26.52
C ILE A 438 6.24 21.07 27.72
N GLN A 439 7.05 22.03 28.16
CA GLN A 439 7.93 21.96 29.32
C GLN A 439 7.76 23.17 30.25
N VAL A 440 8.37 23.09 31.42
CA VAL A 440 8.45 24.24 32.35
C VAL A 440 9.23 25.38 31.69
N GLY A 441 8.66 26.60 31.75
CA GLY A 441 9.16 27.81 31.08
C GLY A 441 8.50 28.14 29.76
N ASP A 442 7.70 27.23 29.17
CA ASP A 442 6.91 27.54 27.97
C ASP A 442 5.74 28.50 28.31
N SER A 443 5.25 29.23 27.31
CA SER A 443 4.17 30.16 27.51
C SER A 443 2.80 29.49 27.62
N GLU A 444 1.85 30.14 28.28
CA GLU A 444 0.46 29.71 28.28
C GLU A 444 -0.12 29.56 26.88
N ASP A 445 0.28 30.43 25.93
CA ASP A 445 -0.18 30.37 24.55
C ASP A 445 0.32 29.09 23.85
N ASP A 446 1.56 28.64 24.16
CA ASP A 446 2.10 27.37 23.63
C ASP A 446 1.27 26.19 24.14
N VAL A 447 0.93 26.18 25.45
CA VAL A 447 0.05 25.15 26.01
C VAL A 447 -1.30 25.11 25.30
N LYS A 448 -1.95 26.26 25.06
CA LYS A 448 -3.26 26.35 24.40
C LYS A 448 -3.19 25.98 22.91
N ALA A 449 -2.06 26.22 22.27
CA ALA A 449 -1.85 25.85 20.88
C ALA A 449 -1.77 24.31 20.70
N VAL A 450 -1.14 23.61 21.64
CA VAL A 450 -0.95 22.15 21.60
C VAL A 450 -2.16 21.45 22.24
N TYR A 451 -2.56 21.87 23.44
CA TYR A 451 -3.64 21.27 24.22
C TYR A 451 -4.94 22.11 24.07
N THR A 452 -5.51 22.10 22.87
CA THR A 452 -6.66 22.95 22.49
C THR A 452 -7.91 22.72 23.34
N GLY A 453 -8.02 21.58 24.03
CA GLY A 453 -9.10 21.24 24.96
C GLY A 453 -8.80 21.57 26.42
N ALA A 454 -7.65 22.18 26.75
CA ALA A 454 -7.32 22.50 28.11
C ALA A 454 -8.23 23.60 28.69
N VAL A 455 -8.77 23.35 29.87
CA VAL A 455 -9.72 24.24 30.57
C VAL A 455 -9.02 24.90 31.73
N GLN A 456 -9.15 26.22 31.84
CA GLN A 456 -8.67 26.94 33.01
C GLN A 456 -9.51 26.58 34.24
N MET A 457 -8.88 25.96 35.23
CA MET A 457 -9.45 25.76 36.55
C MET A 457 -9.00 26.90 37.46
N GLY A 458 -9.93 27.51 38.16
CA GLY A 458 -9.64 28.56 39.14
C GLY A 458 -8.70 28.04 40.23
N ALA A 459 -8.11 28.93 41.02
CA ALA A 459 -7.04 28.69 41.99
C ALA A 459 -7.10 27.27 42.60
N VAL A 460 -6.31 26.35 42.04
CA VAL A 460 -6.09 25.02 42.59
C VAL A 460 -5.25 25.25 43.83
N GLY A 461 -5.84 25.24 45.01
CA GLY A 461 -5.29 25.44 46.33
C GLY A 461 -4.09 26.41 46.37
N GLU A 462 -4.24 27.52 47.06
CA GLU A 462 -3.27 28.65 47.15
C GLU A 462 -1.77 28.28 47.38
N ASP A 463 -1.44 26.99 47.47
CA ASP A 463 -0.11 26.49 47.87
C ASP A 463 0.54 25.53 46.85
N GLN A 464 -0.13 25.10 45.78
CA GLN A 464 0.47 24.17 44.82
C GLN A 464 1.34 24.92 43.81
N PHE A 465 2.65 24.71 43.87
CA PHE A 465 3.70 25.24 42.98
C PHE A 465 3.75 26.78 42.85
N GLY A 466 3.04 27.54 43.70
CA GLY A 466 2.98 29.00 43.63
C GLY A 466 2.29 29.54 42.36
N ALA A 467 1.48 28.77 41.73
CA ALA A 467 0.86 29.10 40.46
C ALA A 467 -0.35 30.03 40.61
N ASP A 468 -0.58 30.90 39.62
CA ASP A 468 -1.77 31.78 39.59
C ASP A 468 -3.04 30.96 39.27
N TYR A 469 -2.91 29.93 38.42
CA TYR A 469 -3.97 28.98 38.02
C TYR A 469 -3.37 27.78 37.32
N ALA A 470 -4.21 26.79 37.03
CA ALA A 470 -3.83 25.64 36.20
C ALA A 470 -4.69 25.55 34.93
N LEU A 471 -4.07 25.14 33.82
CA LEU A 471 -4.77 24.64 32.64
C LEU A 471 -4.80 23.13 32.74
N ILE A 472 -6.00 22.54 32.73
CA ILE A 472 -6.18 21.10 32.85
C ILE A 472 -6.65 20.55 31.52
N HIS A 473 -5.93 19.55 31.01
CA HIS A 473 -6.27 18.79 29.83
C HIS A 473 -6.71 17.39 30.24
N GLU A 474 -7.96 17.03 29.89
CA GLU A 474 -8.61 15.76 30.18
C GLU A 474 -9.08 15.11 28.88
N PRO A 475 -8.22 14.43 28.11
CA PRO A 475 -8.63 13.72 26.91
C PRO A 475 -9.59 12.57 27.29
N GLY A 476 -10.77 12.54 26.68
CA GLY A 476 -11.81 11.53 26.96
C GLY A 476 -12.75 11.84 28.12
N GLY A 477 -12.59 13.00 28.79
CA GLY A 477 -13.48 13.47 29.85
C GLY A 477 -13.29 12.73 31.18
N TRP A 478 -14.08 13.11 32.18
CA TRP A 478 -14.03 12.64 33.58
C TRP A 478 -14.13 11.12 33.78
N ALA A 479 -14.53 10.37 32.76
CA ALA A 479 -14.70 8.91 32.87
C ALA A 479 -13.37 8.15 33.14
N TYR A 480 -12.25 8.74 32.80
CA TYR A 480 -10.95 8.08 32.93
C TYR A 480 -10.10 8.61 34.08
N CYS A 481 -10.52 9.69 34.74
CA CYS A 481 -9.85 10.30 35.92
C CYS A 481 -8.37 10.67 35.71
N LYS A 482 -7.84 10.59 34.49
CA LYS A 482 -6.46 10.94 34.15
C LYS A 482 -6.41 12.33 33.54
N HIS A 483 -5.45 13.13 33.95
CA HIS A 483 -5.29 14.48 33.41
C HIS A 483 -3.83 14.96 33.43
N ILE A 484 -3.59 15.99 32.63
CA ILE A 484 -2.35 16.76 32.63
C ILE A 484 -2.69 18.17 33.10
N SER A 485 -2.05 18.62 34.18
CA SER A 485 -2.18 19.97 34.73
C SER A 485 -0.93 20.78 34.41
N PHE A 486 -1.10 21.92 33.76
CA PHE A 486 -0.08 22.91 33.51
C PHE A 486 -0.30 24.08 34.50
N PHE A 487 0.57 24.21 35.45
CA PHE A 487 0.51 25.29 36.44
C PHE A 487 1.15 26.54 35.86
N ILE A 488 0.39 27.64 35.84
CA ILE A 488 0.79 28.89 35.17
C ILE A 488 1.11 29.95 36.25
N THR A 489 2.27 30.58 36.11
CA THR A 489 2.72 31.71 36.94
C THR A 489 3.24 32.79 36.00
N ASP A 490 2.72 34.01 36.10
CA ASP A 490 3.11 35.13 35.26
C ASP A 490 3.01 34.85 33.73
N GLY A 491 2.11 33.94 33.33
CA GLY A 491 1.87 33.55 31.95
C GLY A 491 2.82 32.47 31.40
N GLU A 492 3.64 31.86 32.22
CA GLU A 492 4.55 30.77 31.89
C GLU A 492 4.23 29.51 32.71
N VAL A 493 4.57 28.33 32.18
CA VAL A 493 4.43 27.05 32.87
C VAL A 493 5.47 26.96 33.99
N SER A 494 5.00 26.94 35.23
CA SER A 494 5.84 26.79 36.43
C SER A 494 5.98 25.34 36.91
N ALA A 495 4.98 24.49 36.59
CA ALA A 495 5.03 23.06 36.87
C ALA A 495 4.12 22.31 35.88
N ILE A 496 4.44 21.03 35.66
CA ILE A 496 3.58 20.09 34.94
C ILE A 496 3.32 18.90 35.85
N GLN A 497 2.06 18.51 36.01
CA GLN A 497 1.65 17.32 36.75
C GLN A 497 0.78 16.44 35.86
N VAL A 498 1.10 15.17 35.82
CA VAL A 498 0.32 14.13 35.17
C VAL A 498 -0.16 13.19 36.24
N GLU A 499 -1.48 13.00 36.38
CA GLU A 499 -2.01 12.18 37.47
C GLU A 499 -3.25 11.39 37.09
N ASP A 500 -3.45 10.28 37.80
CA ASP A 500 -4.66 9.47 37.81
C ASP A 500 -5.38 9.65 39.17
N LEU A 501 -6.50 10.37 39.14
CA LEU A 501 -7.25 10.69 40.37
C LEU A 501 -7.94 9.48 40.99
N MET A 502 -8.23 8.43 40.21
CA MET A 502 -8.82 7.22 40.74
C MET A 502 -7.85 6.43 41.61
N ASP A 503 -6.60 6.29 41.08
CA ASP A 503 -5.54 5.56 41.78
C ASP A 503 -4.93 6.42 42.90
N GLY A 504 -4.89 7.74 42.73
CA GLY A 504 -4.44 8.68 43.77
C GLY A 504 -5.40 8.82 44.97
N ARG A 505 -6.71 8.52 44.82
CA ARG A 505 -7.65 8.44 45.95
C ARG A 505 -7.35 7.31 46.92
N LEU A 506 -6.56 6.33 46.51
CA LEU A 506 -6.08 5.28 47.39
C LEU A 506 -5.06 5.79 48.43
N LEU A 507 -4.55 7.02 48.25
CA LEU A 507 -3.53 7.63 49.10
C LEU A 507 -3.98 8.87 49.88
N SER A 508 -5.26 9.24 49.85
CA SER A 508 -5.79 10.44 50.52
C SER A 508 -6.38 10.18 51.91
#